data_2f5b949a54309e26a066a323c017f24e
#
_entry.id   2f5b949a54309e26a066a323c017f24e
#
_cell.length_a   1.000
_cell.length_b   1.000
_cell.length_c   1.000
_cell.angle_alpha   90.00
_cell.angle_beta   90.00
_cell.angle_gamma   90.00
#
_symmetry.space_group_name_H-M   'P 1'
#
loop_
_entity.id
_entity.type
_entity.pdbx_description
1 polymer ?
#
loop_
_entity_poly.entity_id
_entity_poly.type
_entity_poly.pdbx_seq_one_letter_code
_entity_poly.pdbx_strand_id
1 'polypeptide(L)'
;MKFHQSLLATSLLAASICTAQATDATGKITVRADIVPTACSTVSQTDIDLGQVTPSEVTGGTATSKPFSVDIECTGSTVKISSLYFNGTPSTGNPDSFAVAIGDDGTAPNADSDIAVKLTVNGDQTGTFGTKAADKSVITPNTDLLGNVATDFKHGTYHLNLRAQPVQGKAGGTPVGANNFSTDVTVALTY
;
A
#
# COMPACT_ATOMS: atom_id res chain seq x y z
N MET A 1 16.95 78.97 -20.40
CA MET A 1 16.98 77.81 -21.31
C MET A 1 17.89 76.75 -20.70
N LYS A 2 17.37 75.76 -19.97
CA LYS A 2 18.05 74.51 -19.65
C LYS A 2 16.95 73.50 -19.34
N PHE A 3 16.78 72.55 -20.26
CA PHE A 3 15.87 71.41 -20.17
C PHE A 3 16.46 70.39 -19.19
N HIS A 4 15.73 70.07 -18.13
CA HIS A 4 16.00 68.90 -17.32
C HIS A 4 15.11 67.74 -17.76
N GLN A 5 15.73 66.78 -18.42
CA GLN A 5 15.09 65.51 -18.75
C GLN A 5 15.06 64.63 -17.48
N SER A 6 13.88 64.38 -16.93
CA SER A 6 13.68 63.37 -15.89
C SER A 6 13.61 62.01 -16.53
N LEU A 7 14.58 61.16 -16.27
CA LEU A 7 14.54 59.75 -16.59
C LEU A 7 13.64 59.05 -15.57
N LEU A 8 12.46 58.62 -16.03
CA LEU A 8 11.64 57.65 -15.31
C LEU A 8 12.25 56.23 -15.49
N ALA A 9 12.88 55.71 -14.46
CA ALA A 9 13.30 54.34 -14.38
C ALA A 9 12.09 53.48 -14.00
N THR A 10 11.47 52.84 -14.99
CA THR A 10 10.46 51.79 -14.78
C THR A 10 11.18 50.49 -14.42
N SER A 11 11.19 50.20 -13.11
CA SER A 11 11.61 48.89 -12.62
C SER A 11 10.52 47.84 -12.91
N LEU A 12 10.74 47.01 -13.94
CA LEU A 12 9.96 45.81 -14.15
C LEU A 12 10.30 44.80 -13.03
N LEU A 13 9.40 44.66 -12.06
CA LEU A 13 9.39 43.48 -11.18
C LEU A 13 8.96 42.30 -12.00
N ALA A 14 9.93 41.48 -12.43
CA ALA A 14 9.68 40.14 -12.93
C ALA A 14 9.25 39.28 -11.74
N ALA A 15 7.93 39.09 -11.58
CA ALA A 15 7.38 38.10 -10.68
C ALA A 15 7.75 36.71 -11.24
N SER A 16 8.79 36.10 -10.70
CA SER A 16 9.10 34.69 -10.93
C SER A 16 7.98 33.86 -10.35
N ILE A 17 7.05 33.44 -11.19
CA ILE A 17 6.05 32.43 -10.83
C ILE A 17 6.83 31.11 -10.75
N CYS A 18 7.28 30.73 -9.54
CA CYS A 18 7.70 29.38 -9.25
C CYS A 18 6.45 28.49 -9.37
N THR A 19 6.20 27.95 -10.54
CA THR A 19 5.29 26.82 -10.67
C THR A 19 5.96 25.65 -9.98
N ALA A 20 5.55 25.37 -8.75
CA ALA A 20 5.85 24.10 -8.10
C ALA A 20 5.20 23.01 -8.96
N GLN A 21 5.99 22.38 -9.81
CA GLN A 21 5.57 21.19 -10.52
C GLN A 21 5.47 20.09 -9.49
N ALA A 22 4.24 19.74 -9.13
CA ALA A 22 3.98 18.52 -8.38
C ALA A 22 4.36 17.36 -9.30
N THR A 23 5.52 16.78 -9.05
CA THR A 23 5.94 15.57 -9.74
C THR A 23 5.20 14.39 -9.15
N ASP A 24 4.59 13.59 -10.02
CA ASP A 24 3.85 12.40 -9.64
C ASP A 24 4.82 11.35 -9.06
N ALA A 25 4.44 10.72 -7.94
CA ALA A 25 5.18 9.60 -7.37
C ALA A 25 4.67 8.28 -7.94
N THR A 26 5.58 7.35 -8.26
CA THR A 26 5.25 6.00 -8.68
C THR A 26 5.28 5.08 -7.47
N GLY A 27 4.18 4.35 -7.24
CA GLY A 27 4.07 3.40 -6.14
C GLY A 27 4.16 1.96 -6.62
N LYS A 28 4.94 1.15 -5.91
CA LYS A 28 5.03 -0.29 -6.09
C LYS A 28 4.83 -0.99 -4.76
N ILE A 29 4.01 -2.03 -4.74
CA ILE A 29 3.90 -2.96 -3.61
C ILE A 29 4.36 -4.33 -4.08
N THR A 30 5.30 -4.94 -3.35
CA THR A 30 5.69 -6.33 -3.56
C THR A 30 5.07 -7.16 -2.45
N VAL A 31 4.17 -8.08 -2.82
CA VAL A 31 3.63 -9.08 -1.90
C VAL A 31 4.45 -10.34 -2.05
N ARG A 32 5.20 -10.69 -1.00
CA ARG A 32 5.99 -11.94 -0.94
C ARG A 32 5.30 -12.93 -0.05
N ALA A 33 5.40 -14.19 -0.43
CA ALA A 33 4.88 -15.30 0.35
C ALA A 33 5.97 -16.34 0.60
N ASP A 34 6.24 -16.62 1.86
CA ASP A 34 7.12 -17.72 2.28
C ASP A 34 6.28 -18.86 2.86
N ILE A 35 6.67 -20.09 2.53
CA ILE A 35 5.88 -21.29 2.85
C ILE A 35 6.72 -22.28 3.63
N VAL A 36 6.13 -22.84 4.69
CA VAL A 36 6.58 -24.08 5.33
C VAL A 36 5.69 -25.21 4.84
N PRO A 37 6.25 -26.26 4.23
CA PRO A 37 5.49 -27.22 3.44
C PRO A 37 4.80 -28.25 4.33
N THR A 38 3.47 -28.24 4.40
CA THR A 38 2.74 -29.47 4.71
C THR A 38 1.30 -29.55 4.21
N ALA A 39 0.76 -28.73 3.41
CA ALA A 39 -0.49 -29.02 2.74
C ALA A 39 -1.18 -27.83 2.06
N CYS A 40 -0.93 -26.60 2.46
CA CYS A 40 -1.34 -25.42 1.68
C CYS A 40 -0.13 -24.50 1.49
N SER A 41 -0.05 -23.93 0.31
CA SER A 41 1.02 -22.99 -0.04
C SER A 41 0.43 -21.73 -0.62
N THR A 42 1.07 -20.57 -0.37
CA THR A 42 0.77 -19.38 -1.13
C THR A 42 1.60 -19.39 -2.41
N VAL A 43 0.98 -19.20 -3.56
CA VAL A 43 1.61 -19.45 -4.87
C VAL A 43 2.08 -18.17 -5.55
N SER A 44 1.70 -16.99 -5.05
CA SER A 44 1.95 -15.77 -5.81
C SER A 44 2.92 -14.82 -5.13
N GLN A 45 4.05 -14.62 -5.78
CA GLN A 45 4.80 -13.38 -5.68
C GLN A 45 4.22 -12.43 -6.75
N THR A 46 3.47 -11.44 -6.34
CA THR A 46 2.84 -10.49 -7.27
C THR A 46 3.40 -9.11 -7.01
N ASP A 47 4.07 -8.55 -8.00
CA ASP A 47 4.41 -7.14 -8.00
C ASP A 47 3.18 -6.35 -8.47
N ILE A 48 2.71 -5.43 -7.63
CA ILE A 48 1.56 -4.60 -7.93
C ILE A 48 2.05 -3.19 -8.20
N ASP A 49 1.88 -2.75 -9.44
CA ASP A 49 2.14 -1.36 -9.81
C ASP A 49 0.93 -0.49 -9.40
N LEU A 50 1.13 0.35 -8.39
CA LEU A 50 0.12 1.29 -7.91
C LEU A 50 -0.05 2.49 -8.84
N GLY A 51 0.86 2.65 -9.79
CA GLY A 51 0.88 3.78 -10.72
C GLY A 51 1.37 5.07 -10.08
N GLN A 52 1.17 6.15 -10.80
CA GLN A 52 1.50 7.50 -10.31
C GLN A 52 0.40 7.99 -9.38
N VAL A 53 0.78 8.57 -8.27
CA VAL A 53 -0.13 9.19 -7.30
C VAL A 53 0.38 10.57 -6.90
N THR A 54 -0.53 11.50 -6.75
CA THR A 54 -0.20 12.86 -6.32
C THR A 54 -0.31 12.98 -4.79
N PRO A 55 0.45 13.88 -4.16
CA PRO A 55 0.32 14.16 -2.73
C PRO A 55 -1.11 14.50 -2.29
N SER A 56 -1.86 15.20 -3.13
CA SER A 56 -3.25 15.56 -2.85
C SER A 56 -4.20 14.35 -2.86
N GLU A 57 -3.98 13.38 -3.74
CA GLU A 57 -4.77 12.15 -3.77
C GLU A 57 -4.51 11.28 -2.54
N VAL A 58 -3.25 11.19 -2.11
CA VAL A 58 -2.86 10.46 -0.88
C VAL A 58 -3.47 11.12 0.35
N THR A 59 -3.31 12.45 0.50
CA THR A 59 -3.84 13.21 1.64
C THR A 59 -5.37 13.23 1.65
N GLY A 60 -6.00 13.34 0.47
CA GLY A 60 -7.45 13.34 0.31
C GLY A 60 -8.09 11.94 0.36
N GLY A 61 -7.29 10.87 0.41
CA GLY A 61 -7.78 9.49 0.38
C GLY A 61 -8.45 9.10 -0.94
N THR A 62 -8.14 9.83 -2.02
CA THR A 62 -8.73 9.64 -3.36
C THR A 62 -7.82 8.88 -4.32
N ALA A 63 -6.61 8.49 -3.86
CA ALA A 63 -5.69 7.68 -4.66
C ALA A 63 -6.38 6.39 -5.14
N THR A 64 -6.15 6.06 -6.41
CA THR A 64 -6.76 4.89 -7.05
C THR A 64 -6.27 3.60 -6.40
N SER A 65 -7.21 2.73 -6.01
CA SER A 65 -6.89 1.39 -5.53
C SER A 65 -6.67 0.43 -6.70
N LYS A 66 -5.70 -0.50 -6.56
CA LYS A 66 -5.40 -1.55 -7.54
C LYS A 66 -5.83 -2.91 -7.01
N PRO A 67 -6.64 -3.67 -7.75
CA PRO A 67 -7.02 -5.02 -7.36
C PRO A 67 -5.87 -6.00 -7.62
N PHE A 68 -5.76 -7.01 -6.75
CA PHE A 68 -4.87 -8.16 -6.89
C PHE A 68 -5.44 -9.35 -6.13
N SER A 69 -4.87 -10.54 -6.32
CA SER A 69 -5.21 -11.73 -5.56
C SER A 69 -3.98 -12.37 -4.93
N VAL A 70 -4.21 -12.98 -3.77
CA VAL A 70 -3.26 -13.91 -3.15
C VAL A 70 -3.86 -15.30 -3.30
N ASP A 71 -3.12 -16.19 -3.96
CA ASP A 71 -3.56 -17.54 -4.23
C ASP A 71 -3.00 -18.48 -3.17
N ILE A 72 -3.86 -19.31 -2.60
CA ILE A 72 -3.53 -20.34 -1.62
C ILE A 72 -3.85 -21.68 -2.25
N GLU A 73 -2.82 -22.48 -2.52
CA GLU A 73 -2.98 -23.81 -3.10
C GLU A 73 -2.85 -24.88 -2.00
N CYS A 74 -3.90 -25.69 -1.83
CA CYS A 74 -3.94 -26.77 -0.86
C CYS A 74 -3.91 -28.13 -1.56
N THR A 75 -2.99 -29.02 -1.16
CA THR A 75 -2.78 -30.33 -1.78
C THR A 75 -3.34 -31.50 -0.98
N GLY A 76 -3.79 -31.30 0.24
CA GLY A 76 -4.38 -32.32 1.10
C GLY A 76 -5.89 -32.48 0.93
N SER A 77 -6.45 -33.58 1.39
CA SER A 77 -7.90 -33.82 1.39
C SER A 77 -8.67 -32.81 2.24
N THR A 78 -8.10 -32.42 3.36
CA THR A 78 -8.56 -31.32 4.23
C THR A 78 -7.37 -30.82 5.03
N VAL A 79 -7.14 -29.52 4.98
CA VAL A 79 -6.09 -28.83 5.73
C VAL A 79 -6.72 -27.81 6.63
N LYS A 80 -6.37 -27.84 7.89
CA LYS A 80 -6.84 -26.89 8.87
C LYS A 80 -5.84 -25.74 8.97
N ILE A 81 -6.18 -24.58 8.45
CA ILE A 81 -5.39 -23.36 8.62
C ILE A 81 -5.90 -22.64 9.87
N SER A 82 -5.02 -22.43 10.83
CA SER A 82 -5.35 -21.75 12.08
C SER A 82 -5.22 -20.23 12.00
N SER A 83 -4.33 -19.72 11.16
CA SER A 83 -4.10 -18.29 11.01
C SER A 83 -3.59 -17.93 9.63
N LEU A 84 -3.94 -16.73 9.16
CA LEU A 84 -3.45 -16.12 7.93
C LEU A 84 -3.03 -14.67 8.25
N TYR A 85 -1.75 -14.39 8.12
CA TYR A 85 -1.17 -13.09 8.40
C TYR A 85 -0.65 -12.42 7.15
N PHE A 86 -0.76 -11.09 7.12
CA PHE A 86 -0.05 -10.22 6.21
C PHE A 86 1.02 -9.48 7.01
N ASN A 87 2.24 -9.99 6.97
CA ASN A 87 3.34 -9.46 7.76
C ASN A 87 4.02 -8.32 7.02
N GLY A 88 4.26 -7.24 7.74
CA GLY A 88 4.94 -6.05 7.24
C GLY A 88 5.10 -5.02 8.35
N THR A 89 5.83 -3.97 8.08
CA THR A 89 6.01 -2.86 9.03
C THR A 89 4.73 -2.03 9.06
N PRO A 90 4.05 -1.86 10.21
CA PRO A 90 2.91 -0.96 10.30
C PRO A 90 3.37 0.50 10.21
N SER A 91 2.54 1.37 9.64
CA SER A 91 2.79 2.80 9.65
C SER A 91 2.44 3.40 11.01
N THR A 92 3.29 4.27 11.56
CA THR A 92 3.09 4.87 12.90
C THR A 92 1.84 5.75 12.96
N GLY A 93 1.57 6.51 11.92
CA GLY A 93 0.42 7.42 11.89
C GLY A 93 -0.86 6.79 11.35
N ASN A 94 -0.79 5.60 10.76
CA ASN A 94 -1.92 4.83 10.25
C ASN A 94 -1.65 3.34 10.43
N PRO A 95 -1.81 2.79 11.66
CA PRO A 95 -1.40 1.42 12.01
C PRO A 95 -2.14 0.33 11.24
N ASP A 96 -3.26 0.66 10.59
CA ASP A 96 -4.00 -0.24 9.70
C ASP A 96 -3.45 -0.27 8.27
N SER A 97 -2.27 0.32 8.05
CA SER A 97 -1.60 0.34 6.75
C SER A 97 -0.12 -0.03 6.87
N PHE A 98 0.44 -0.48 5.76
CA PHE A 98 1.83 -0.92 5.65
C PHE A 98 2.72 0.28 5.35
N ALA A 99 3.79 0.44 6.13
CA ALA A 99 4.82 1.43 5.89
C ALA A 99 5.55 1.16 4.57
N VAL A 100 6.05 2.21 3.95
CA VAL A 100 6.78 2.11 2.69
C VAL A 100 8.23 2.53 2.83
N ALA A 101 9.09 1.97 1.99
CA ALA A 101 10.41 2.49 1.68
C ALA A 101 10.26 3.61 0.64
N ILE A 102 11.03 4.67 0.77
CA ILE A 102 11.06 5.78 -0.19
C ILE A 102 12.38 5.70 -0.97
N GLY A 103 12.28 5.73 -2.30
CA GLY A 103 13.42 5.61 -3.22
C GLY A 103 13.51 4.23 -3.87
N ASP A 104 14.48 4.11 -4.82
CA ASP A 104 14.66 2.90 -5.64
C ASP A 104 15.69 1.91 -5.06
N ASP A 105 16.31 2.23 -3.95
CA ASP A 105 17.50 1.56 -3.42
C ASP A 105 17.26 0.43 -2.43
N GLY A 106 16.02 -0.08 -2.34
CA GLY A 106 15.69 -1.25 -1.52
C GLY A 106 15.87 -1.02 -0.02
N THR A 107 15.75 0.23 0.43
CA THR A 107 15.76 0.58 1.86
C THR A 107 14.59 -0.09 2.59
N ALA A 108 14.77 -0.38 3.87
CA ALA A 108 13.69 -0.94 4.69
C ALA A 108 12.52 0.04 4.78
N PRO A 109 11.26 -0.47 4.89
CA PRO A 109 10.09 0.36 5.10
C PRO A 109 10.26 1.27 6.33
N ASN A 110 9.93 2.55 6.16
CA ASN A 110 9.99 3.54 7.23
C ASN A 110 8.59 3.73 7.82
N ALA A 111 8.42 3.34 9.09
CA ALA A 111 7.15 3.44 9.81
C ALA A 111 6.64 4.90 9.92
N ASP A 112 7.54 5.88 9.91
CA ASP A 112 7.21 7.32 9.98
C ASP A 112 7.07 7.99 8.60
N SER A 113 7.00 7.19 7.52
CA SER A 113 6.76 7.73 6.17
C SER A 113 5.42 8.45 6.09
N ASP A 114 5.38 9.55 5.33
CA ASP A 114 4.14 10.28 5.06
C ASP A 114 3.18 9.53 4.12
N ILE A 115 3.67 8.49 3.45
CA ILE A 115 2.89 7.59 2.59
C ILE A 115 2.89 6.19 3.22
N ALA A 116 1.76 5.51 3.11
CA ALA A 116 1.60 4.10 3.47
C ALA A 116 0.73 3.40 2.42
N VAL A 117 0.69 2.09 2.46
CA VAL A 117 -0.19 1.28 1.60
C VAL A 117 -1.23 0.58 2.46
N LYS A 118 -2.49 0.84 2.18
CA LYS A 118 -3.63 0.17 2.80
C LYS A 118 -4.06 -1.01 1.95
N LEU A 119 -4.21 -2.18 2.57
CA LEU A 119 -4.80 -3.34 1.95
C LEU A 119 -6.23 -3.53 2.43
N THR A 120 -7.14 -3.84 1.52
CA THR A 120 -8.54 -4.14 1.84
C THR A 120 -9.02 -5.36 1.07
N VAL A 121 -9.97 -6.08 1.64
CA VAL A 121 -10.64 -7.20 0.96
C VAL A 121 -11.51 -6.67 -0.18
N ASN A 122 -11.45 -7.33 -1.32
CA ASN A 122 -12.21 -7.01 -2.52
C ASN A 122 -13.29 -8.07 -2.77
N GLY A 123 -14.53 -7.73 -2.46
CA GLY A 123 -15.65 -8.66 -2.47
C GLY A 123 -15.76 -9.47 -1.17
N ASP A 124 -16.95 -9.98 -0.88
CA ASP A 124 -17.19 -10.77 0.33
C ASP A 124 -16.60 -12.18 0.19
N GLN A 125 -15.67 -12.53 1.05
CA GLN A 125 -14.98 -13.81 1.10
C GLN A 125 -15.06 -14.50 2.47
N THR A 126 -16.00 -14.04 3.29
CA THR A 126 -16.23 -14.55 4.66
C THR A 126 -16.50 -16.05 4.72
N GLY A 127 -17.13 -16.62 3.69
CA GLY A 127 -17.37 -18.06 3.60
C GLY A 127 -16.12 -18.94 3.47
N THR A 128 -15.00 -18.36 3.06
CA THR A 128 -13.72 -19.09 2.86
C THR A 128 -12.65 -18.64 3.85
N PHE A 129 -12.57 -17.32 4.13
CA PHE A 129 -11.49 -16.72 4.89
C PHE A 129 -11.93 -16.11 6.23
N GLY A 130 -13.12 -16.49 6.74
CA GLY A 130 -13.61 -16.04 8.04
C GLY A 130 -14.21 -14.63 8.05
N THR A 131 -14.63 -14.20 9.22
CA THR A 131 -15.45 -12.98 9.39
C THR A 131 -14.75 -11.68 9.03
N LYS A 132 -13.41 -11.65 9.09
CA LYS A 132 -12.61 -10.46 8.71
C LYS A 132 -12.38 -10.34 7.21
N ALA A 133 -12.78 -11.33 6.42
CA ALA A 133 -12.70 -11.30 4.96
C ALA A 133 -13.99 -10.79 4.29
N ALA A 134 -14.79 -9.98 4.99
CA ALA A 134 -15.90 -9.25 4.41
C ALA A 134 -15.40 -8.18 3.42
N ASP A 135 -16.23 -7.84 2.42
CA ASP A 135 -15.88 -6.78 1.46
C ASP A 135 -15.48 -5.49 2.17
N LYS A 136 -14.41 -4.87 1.69
CA LYS A 136 -13.81 -3.64 2.24
C LYS A 136 -13.21 -3.75 3.64
N SER A 137 -13.17 -4.94 4.24
CA SER A 137 -12.45 -5.13 5.49
C SER A 137 -10.97 -4.78 5.31
N VAL A 138 -10.41 -4.06 6.28
CA VAL A 138 -9.00 -3.65 6.26
C VAL A 138 -8.14 -4.82 6.71
N ILE A 139 -7.05 -5.05 5.97
CA ILE A 139 -5.99 -5.98 6.34
C ILE A 139 -4.97 -5.21 7.19
N THR A 140 -5.01 -5.41 8.48
CA THR A 140 -4.06 -4.78 9.41
C THR A 140 -2.74 -5.55 9.44
N PRO A 141 -1.58 -4.89 9.35
CA PRO A 141 -0.28 -5.55 9.42
C PRO A 141 -0.15 -6.46 10.65
N ASN A 142 0.43 -7.65 10.46
CA ASN A 142 0.72 -8.63 11.50
C ASN A 142 -0.51 -9.09 12.32
N THR A 143 -1.71 -8.94 11.76
CA THR A 143 -2.96 -9.37 12.40
C THR A 143 -3.55 -10.57 11.66
N ASP A 144 -4.05 -11.54 12.43
CA ASP A 144 -4.69 -12.72 11.84
C ASP A 144 -6.01 -12.37 11.15
N LEU A 145 -6.08 -12.66 9.84
CA LEU A 145 -7.28 -12.45 9.03
C LEU A 145 -8.39 -13.46 9.35
N LEU A 146 -8.03 -14.69 9.78
CA LEU A 146 -9.02 -15.72 10.11
C LEU A 146 -9.67 -15.47 11.48
N GLY A 147 -9.08 -14.61 12.33
CA GLY A 147 -9.62 -14.24 13.63
C GLY A 147 -9.58 -15.38 14.66
N ASN A 148 -8.55 -16.22 14.60
CA ASN A 148 -8.37 -17.42 15.45
C ASN A 148 -9.47 -18.49 15.23
N VAL A 149 -10.14 -18.47 14.09
CA VAL A 149 -11.10 -19.50 13.70
C VAL A 149 -10.42 -20.41 12.68
N ALA A 150 -10.06 -21.62 13.13
CA ALA A 150 -9.48 -22.59 12.24
C ALA A 150 -10.44 -22.93 11.10
N THR A 151 -10.00 -22.71 9.87
CA THR A 151 -10.79 -22.92 8.67
C THR A 151 -10.28 -24.14 7.92
N ASP A 152 -11.20 -25.02 7.54
CA ASP A 152 -10.90 -26.23 6.78
C ASP A 152 -10.80 -25.91 5.27
N PHE A 153 -9.63 -26.07 4.71
CA PHE A 153 -9.36 -25.96 3.28
C PHE A 153 -9.26 -27.34 2.67
N LYS A 154 -9.98 -27.57 1.59
CA LYS A 154 -9.91 -28.82 0.80
C LYS A 154 -8.85 -28.70 -0.27
N HIS A 155 -8.56 -29.81 -0.94
CA HIS A 155 -7.71 -29.81 -2.14
C HIS A 155 -8.25 -28.81 -3.17
N GLY A 156 -7.40 -27.87 -3.61
CA GLY A 156 -7.74 -26.85 -4.59
C GLY A 156 -7.03 -25.52 -4.37
N THR A 157 -7.30 -24.59 -5.25
CA THR A 157 -6.79 -23.20 -5.18
C THR A 157 -7.85 -22.27 -4.65
N TYR A 158 -7.47 -21.45 -3.70
CA TYR A 158 -8.32 -20.41 -3.08
C TYR A 158 -7.76 -19.03 -3.39
N HIS A 159 -8.60 -18.17 -3.92
CA HIS A 159 -8.21 -16.81 -4.30
C HIS A 159 -8.69 -15.82 -3.24
N LEU A 160 -7.76 -15.19 -2.53
CA LEU A 160 -8.09 -14.05 -1.67
C LEU A 160 -7.94 -12.77 -2.48
N ASN A 161 -9.06 -12.18 -2.88
CA ASN A 161 -9.07 -10.96 -3.67
C ASN A 161 -8.92 -9.74 -2.76
N LEU A 162 -7.99 -8.87 -3.13
CA LEU A 162 -7.58 -7.72 -2.35
C LEU A 162 -7.51 -6.47 -3.21
N ARG A 163 -7.41 -5.33 -2.56
CA ARG A 163 -7.06 -4.04 -3.16
C ARG A 163 -5.94 -3.40 -2.37
N ALA A 164 -4.97 -2.84 -3.08
CA ALA A 164 -3.92 -2.00 -2.51
C ALA A 164 -4.20 -0.54 -2.87
N GLN A 165 -4.12 0.35 -1.89
CA GLN A 165 -4.34 1.78 -2.07
C GLN A 165 -3.26 2.58 -1.34
N PRO A 166 -2.60 3.53 -2.02
CA PRO A 166 -1.77 4.51 -1.35
C PRO A 166 -2.62 5.41 -0.44
N VAL A 167 -2.18 5.58 0.79
CA VAL A 167 -2.87 6.39 1.80
C VAL A 167 -1.87 7.24 2.57
N GLN A 168 -2.35 8.23 3.31
CA GLN A 168 -1.51 9.00 4.20
C GLN A 168 -0.98 8.10 5.34
N GLY A 169 0.34 8.04 5.49
CA GLY A 169 1.02 7.26 6.52
C GLY A 169 1.11 7.98 7.84
N LYS A 170 1.32 9.32 7.83
CA LYS A 170 1.43 10.14 9.02
C LYS A 170 0.38 11.24 9.03
N ALA A 171 -0.37 11.36 10.12
CA ALA A 171 -1.38 12.40 10.26
C ALA A 171 -0.73 13.80 10.20
N GLY A 172 -1.22 14.65 9.31
CA GLY A 172 -0.69 16.01 9.09
C GLY A 172 0.63 16.07 8.32
N GLY A 173 1.20 14.92 7.92
CA GLY A 173 2.33 14.86 6.99
C GLY A 173 1.89 15.32 5.59
N THR A 174 2.76 16.04 4.91
CA THR A 174 2.59 16.31 3.48
C THR A 174 3.44 15.30 2.74
N PRO A 175 2.85 14.37 1.97
CA PRO A 175 3.63 13.43 1.19
C PRO A 175 4.63 14.19 0.31
N VAL A 176 5.91 13.91 0.51
CA VAL A 176 6.97 14.60 -0.22
C VAL A 176 6.94 14.08 -1.64
N GLY A 177 6.74 14.97 -2.60
CA GLY A 177 6.55 14.61 -4.01
C GLY A 177 7.71 13.86 -4.63
N ALA A 178 7.43 13.24 -5.75
CA ALA A 178 8.35 12.70 -6.78
C ALA A 178 9.36 11.63 -6.35
N ASN A 179 9.07 10.84 -5.36
CA ASN A 179 9.89 9.67 -5.06
C ASN A 179 9.11 8.39 -5.31
N ASN A 180 9.78 7.40 -5.88
CA ASN A 180 9.25 6.06 -5.91
C ASN A 180 9.09 5.55 -4.47
N PHE A 181 8.06 4.77 -4.23
CA PHE A 181 7.87 4.11 -2.95
C PHE A 181 7.49 2.63 -3.16
N SER A 182 7.91 1.79 -2.24
CA SER A 182 7.61 0.36 -2.27
C SER A 182 7.35 -0.16 -0.86
N THR A 183 6.61 -1.27 -0.77
CA THR A 183 6.48 -2.02 0.47
C THR A 183 6.43 -3.50 0.16
N ASP A 184 7.11 -4.28 1.00
CA ASP A 184 7.07 -5.75 0.95
C ASP A 184 6.08 -6.23 2.00
N VAL A 185 5.13 -7.06 1.56
CA VAL A 185 4.17 -7.70 2.45
C VAL A 185 4.32 -9.21 2.30
N THR A 186 4.61 -9.90 3.39
CA THR A 186 4.75 -11.36 3.42
C THR A 186 3.46 -11.99 3.93
N VAL A 187 2.91 -12.91 3.14
CA VAL A 187 1.72 -13.68 3.53
C VAL A 187 2.19 -14.96 4.23
N ALA A 188 1.74 -15.18 5.47
CA ALA A 188 2.09 -16.33 6.28
C ALA A 188 0.85 -17.12 6.69
N LEU A 189 0.93 -18.44 6.54
CA LEU A 189 -0.09 -19.40 6.96
C LEU A 189 0.41 -20.18 8.17
N THR A 190 -0.47 -20.46 9.14
CA THR A 190 -0.21 -21.34 10.27
C THR A 190 -1.25 -22.46 10.28
N TYR A 191 -0.80 -23.68 10.58
CA TYR A 191 -1.60 -24.91 10.61
C TYR A 191 -1.89 -25.36 12.03
#